data_35d599e1bc647427518de31252bfee57
#
_entry.id   35d599e1bc647427518de31252bfee57
#
_cell.length_a   1.000
_cell.length_b   1.000
_cell.length_c   1.000
_cell.angle_alpha   90.00
_cell.angle_beta   90.00
_cell.angle_gamma   90.00
#
_symmetry.space_group_name_H-M   'P 1'
#
loop_
_entity.id
_entity.type
_entity.pdbx_description
1 polymer ?
#
loop_
_entity_poly.entity_id
_entity_poly.type
_entity_poly.pdbx_seq_one_letter_code
_entity_poly.pdbx_strand_id
1 'polypeptide(L)'
;MGTRTLGVSIADDEISTYYENNKDQFTEEESVIVEYVLLDKTSITEELNVDENDLLEQYALEREEFEGSSEKRASHILFEVSSDVSQEVAIELAENTKARIDAGEDFSELALEVSIDTVSAEEGGDIGFTDGTAFPVEVEETLNILALNEVSSPVVSEFGVHLVKLTQDAN
;
A
#
# COMPACT_ATOMS: atom_id res chain seq x y z
N MET A 1 3.90 50.26 72.00
CA MET A 1 5.19 50.40 71.33
C MET A 1 4.93 50.67 69.86
N GLY A 2 5.07 51.92 69.43
CA GLY A 2 4.82 52.32 68.04
C GLY A 2 6.02 51.93 67.14
N THR A 3 5.76 51.16 66.16
CA THR A 3 6.72 50.87 65.07
C THR A 3 6.95 52.17 64.30
N ARG A 4 8.12 52.74 64.45
CA ARG A 4 8.56 53.82 63.54
C ARG A 4 8.87 53.22 62.20
N THR A 5 8.04 53.41 61.19
CA THR A 5 8.36 53.20 59.78
C THR A 5 9.33 54.35 59.45
N LEU A 6 10.62 53.97 59.20
CA LEU A 6 11.57 54.85 58.55
C LEU A 6 11.12 54.96 57.11
N GLY A 7 10.68 56.14 56.70
CA GLY A 7 10.37 56.40 55.30
C GLY A 7 11.69 56.39 54.52
N VAL A 8 12.00 55.26 53.94
CA VAL A 8 13.08 55.14 52.94
C VAL A 8 12.49 55.59 51.62
N SER A 9 13.00 56.69 51.09
CA SER A 9 12.71 57.14 49.71
C SER A 9 13.83 56.63 48.85
N ILE A 10 13.50 55.77 47.98
CA ILE A 10 14.44 55.26 46.97
C ILE A 10 14.31 56.15 45.75
N ALA A 11 15.42 56.61 45.21
CA ALA A 11 15.44 57.47 44.01
C ALA A 11 15.22 56.65 42.74
N ASP A 12 14.62 57.24 41.70
CA ASP A 12 14.27 56.58 40.45
C ASP A 12 15.50 56.02 39.71
N ASP A 13 16.66 56.66 39.89
CA ASP A 13 17.94 56.21 39.35
C ASP A 13 18.49 54.93 40.05
N GLU A 14 18.21 54.80 41.36
CA GLU A 14 18.58 53.57 42.11
C GLU A 14 17.68 52.40 41.68
N ILE A 15 16.36 52.64 41.42
CA ILE A 15 15.42 51.65 40.92
C ILE A 15 15.85 51.18 39.53
N SER A 16 16.18 52.13 38.67
CA SER A 16 16.63 51.83 37.28
C SER A 16 17.93 51.04 37.29
N THR A 17 18.87 51.43 38.11
CA THR A 17 20.16 50.71 38.23
C THR A 17 19.97 49.32 38.78
N TYR A 18 19.13 49.12 39.76
CA TYR A 18 18.80 47.78 40.29
C TYR A 18 18.14 46.89 39.24
N TYR A 19 17.17 47.41 38.49
CA TYR A 19 16.52 46.68 37.40
C TYR A 19 17.53 46.25 36.33
N GLU A 20 18.36 47.20 35.85
CA GLU A 20 19.37 46.91 34.83
C GLU A 20 20.33 45.79 35.23
N ASN A 21 20.77 45.80 36.54
CA ASN A 21 21.69 44.82 37.07
C ASN A 21 21.07 43.47 37.44
N ASN A 22 19.72 43.39 37.46
CA ASN A 22 18.98 42.19 37.89
C ASN A 22 17.90 41.80 36.92
N LYS A 23 18.02 42.11 35.63
CA LYS A 23 17.02 41.80 34.59
C LYS A 23 16.56 40.37 34.61
N ASP A 24 17.49 39.44 34.85
CA ASP A 24 17.22 38.00 34.84
C ASP A 24 16.22 37.60 35.94
N GLN A 25 16.11 38.38 37.03
CA GLN A 25 15.13 38.13 38.11
C GLN A 25 13.70 38.62 37.76
N PHE A 26 13.59 39.45 36.73
CA PHE A 26 12.33 40.04 36.26
C PHE A 26 11.92 39.47 34.89
N THR A 27 12.64 38.46 34.40
CA THR A 27 12.27 37.78 33.16
C THR A 27 11.17 36.76 33.46
N GLU A 28 10.03 36.89 32.81
CA GLU A 28 9.01 35.85 32.78
C GLU A 28 9.32 34.90 31.63
N GLU A 29 9.09 33.61 31.87
CA GLU A 29 9.18 32.64 30.80
C GLU A 29 8.16 32.95 29.72
N GLU A 30 8.59 32.85 28.46
CA GLU A 30 7.69 33.04 27.33
C GLU A 30 6.59 31.97 27.36
N SER A 31 5.36 32.40 27.42
CA SER A 31 4.21 31.49 27.39
C SER A 31 3.32 31.80 26.21
N VAL A 32 2.86 30.74 25.57
CA VAL A 32 1.96 30.81 24.41
C VAL A 32 0.65 30.13 24.80
N ILE A 33 -0.46 30.80 24.61
CA ILE A 33 -1.78 30.17 24.69
C ILE A 33 -2.14 29.70 23.29
N VAL A 34 -2.33 28.40 23.14
CA VAL A 34 -2.73 27.79 21.88
C VAL A 34 -4.16 27.28 22.04
N GLU A 35 -5.04 27.76 21.18
CA GLU A 35 -6.38 27.17 21.00
C GLU A 35 -6.37 26.29 19.76
N TYR A 36 -6.88 25.05 19.89
CA TYR A 36 -7.01 24.13 18.77
C TYR A 36 -8.34 23.41 18.81
N VAL A 37 -8.80 23.01 17.66
CA VAL A 37 -9.97 22.14 17.49
C VAL A 37 -9.46 20.75 17.12
N LEU A 38 -9.76 19.79 17.97
CA LEU A 38 -9.48 18.38 17.71
C LEU A 38 -10.73 17.73 17.12
N LEU A 39 -10.62 17.26 15.88
CA LEU A 39 -11.63 16.41 15.28
C LEU A 39 -11.15 14.95 15.40
N ASP A 40 -11.71 14.24 16.37
CA ASP A 40 -11.38 12.83 16.57
C ASP A 40 -12.31 11.96 15.72
N LYS A 41 -11.70 11.15 14.84
CA LYS A 41 -12.42 10.22 13.97
C LYS A 41 -13.27 9.23 14.77
N THR A 42 -12.78 8.77 15.91
CA THR A 42 -13.49 7.81 16.76
C THR A 42 -14.79 8.39 17.32
N SER A 43 -14.74 9.62 17.82
CA SER A 43 -15.92 10.33 18.34
C SER A 43 -17.00 10.54 17.27
N ILE A 44 -16.58 10.81 16.02
CA ILE A 44 -17.49 10.97 14.89
C ILE A 44 -18.15 9.64 14.52
N THR A 45 -17.37 8.54 14.50
CA THR A 45 -17.90 7.21 14.15
C THR A 45 -18.86 6.67 15.20
N GLU A 46 -18.68 7.01 16.49
CA GLU A 46 -19.61 6.63 17.55
C GLU A 46 -20.96 7.34 17.47
N GLU A 47 -20.99 8.54 16.90
CA GLU A 47 -22.21 9.34 16.68
C GLU A 47 -22.90 9.04 15.33
N LEU A 48 -22.19 8.37 14.41
CA LEU A 48 -22.74 8.01 13.12
C LEU A 48 -23.78 6.89 13.27
N ASN A 49 -25.02 7.23 13.03
CA ASN A 49 -26.11 6.27 12.90
C ASN A 49 -26.42 6.10 11.40
N VAL A 50 -26.02 4.99 10.83
CA VAL A 50 -26.29 4.68 9.42
C VAL A 50 -27.70 4.11 9.33
N ASP A 51 -28.54 4.69 8.47
CA ASP A 51 -29.88 4.17 8.21
C ASP A 51 -29.77 2.81 7.50
N GLU A 52 -30.61 1.86 7.89
CA GLU A 52 -30.61 0.51 7.33
C GLU A 52 -30.92 0.50 5.82
N ASN A 53 -31.75 1.45 5.35
CA ASN A 53 -32.05 1.56 3.93
C ASN A 53 -30.86 2.07 3.13
N ASP A 54 -30.09 3.05 3.68
CA ASP A 54 -28.85 3.54 3.05
C ASP A 54 -27.81 2.41 2.95
N LEU A 55 -27.72 1.57 4.01
CA LEU A 55 -26.84 0.41 4.02
C LEU A 55 -27.25 -0.63 2.96
N LEU A 56 -28.55 -0.91 2.83
CA LEU A 56 -29.08 -1.84 1.83
C LEU A 56 -28.91 -1.32 0.40
N GLU A 57 -29.09 -0.01 0.18
CA GLU A 57 -28.86 0.62 -1.12
C GLU A 57 -27.38 0.54 -1.51
N GLN A 58 -26.47 0.89 -0.58
CA GLN A 58 -25.03 0.78 -0.82
C GLN A 58 -24.59 -0.67 -1.07
N TYR A 59 -25.10 -1.61 -0.28
CA TYR A 59 -24.85 -3.04 -0.49
C TYR A 59 -25.34 -3.53 -1.86
N ALA A 60 -26.51 -3.07 -2.31
CA ALA A 60 -27.02 -3.46 -3.61
C ALA A 60 -26.14 -2.94 -4.77
N LEU A 61 -25.63 -1.71 -4.66
CA LEU A 61 -24.70 -1.13 -5.63
C LEU A 61 -23.37 -1.88 -5.66
N GLU A 62 -22.79 -2.13 -4.49
CA GLU A 62 -21.51 -2.88 -4.38
C GLU A 62 -21.68 -4.33 -4.86
N ARG A 63 -22.83 -4.93 -4.59
CA ARG A 63 -23.12 -6.29 -5.05
C ARG A 63 -23.24 -6.37 -6.58
N GLU A 64 -23.90 -5.37 -7.22
CA GLU A 64 -24.03 -5.31 -8.68
C GLU A 64 -22.64 -5.14 -9.34
N GLU A 65 -21.77 -4.30 -8.75
CA GLU A 65 -20.39 -4.11 -9.19
C GLU A 65 -19.58 -5.41 -9.01
N PHE A 66 -19.68 -6.06 -7.85
CA PHE A 66 -19.01 -7.32 -7.56
C PHE A 66 -19.51 -8.48 -8.45
N GLU A 67 -20.82 -8.63 -8.64
CA GLU A 67 -21.40 -9.65 -9.54
C GLU A 67 -21.03 -9.40 -11.02
N GLY A 68 -20.62 -8.16 -11.36
CA GLY A 68 -20.07 -7.81 -12.67
C GLY A 68 -18.57 -8.03 -12.81
N SER A 69 -17.85 -8.19 -11.70
CA SER A 69 -16.40 -8.46 -11.69
C SER A 69 -16.16 -9.96 -11.58
N SER A 70 -15.62 -10.54 -12.64
CA SER A 70 -15.12 -11.91 -12.61
C SER A 70 -13.74 -11.89 -11.96
N GLU A 71 -13.65 -12.23 -10.66
CA GLU A 71 -12.37 -12.40 -10.00
C GLU A 71 -11.67 -13.68 -10.48
N LYS A 72 -10.47 -13.54 -10.97
CA LYS A 72 -9.61 -14.65 -11.41
C LYS A 72 -8.38 -14.71 -10.53
N ARG A 73 -7.98 -15.91 -10.12
CA ARG A 73 -6.69 -16.12 -9.46
C ARG A 73 -5.71 -16.69 -10.46
N ALA A 74 -4.51 -16.14 -10.46
CA ALA A 74 -3.48 -16.53 -11.39
C ALA A 74 -2.18 -16.93 -10.70
N SER A 75 -1.42 -17.76 -11.40
CA SER A 75 -0.01 -17.99 -11.11
C SER A 75 0.81 -17.66 -12.35
N HIS A 76 2.07 -17.23 -12.15
CA HIS A 76 2.97 -16.97 -13.26
C HIS A 76 4.39 -17.50 -13.04
N ILE A 77 5.13 -17.63 -14.13
CA ILE A 77 6.58 -17.79 -14.16
C ILE A 77 7.11 -16.61 -14.99
N LEU A 78 8.00 -15.80 -14.43
CA LEU A 78 8.55 -14.61 -15.07
C LEU A 78 9.99 -14.85 -15.50
N PHE A 79 10.28 -14.57 -16.77
CA PHE A 79 11.62 -14.64 -17.37
C PHE A 79 12.15 -13.24 -17.63
N GLU A 80 13.41 -13.02 -17.26
CA GLU A 80 14.07 -11.72 -17.40
C GLU A 80 14.27 -11.35 -18.88
N VAL A 81 14.00 -10.06 -19.17
CA VAL A 81 14.46 -9.39 -20.39
C VAL A 81 15.36 -8.23 -19.97
N SER A 82 16.62 -8.27 -20.34
CA SER A 82 17.63 -7.29 -19.93
C SER A 82 18.62 -7.01 -21.06
N SER A 83 19.67 -6.22 -20.77
CA SER A 83 20.76 -6.01 -21.73
C SER A 83 21.51 -7.28 -22.10
N ASP A 84 21.51 -8.28 -21.21
CA ASP A 84 22.24 -9.52 -21.34
C ASP A 84 21.36 -10.69 -21.83
N VAL A 85 20.03 -10.58 -21.62
CA VAL A 85 19.02 -11.56 -22.02
C VAL A 85 18.04 -10.90 -22.98
N SER A 86 18.13 -11.18 -24.26
CA SER A 86 17.20 -10.62 -25.23
C SER A 86 15.80 -11.23 -25.07
N GLN A 87 14.78 -10.49 -25.54
CA GLN A 87 13.40 -10.97 -25.51
C GLN A 87 13.22 -12.31 -26.21
N GLU A 88 13.93 -12.54 -27.31
CA GLU A 88 13.89 -13.82 -28.07
C GLU A 88 14.39 -14.97 -27.19
N VAL A 89 15.48 -14.76 -26.45
CA VAL A 89 16.03 -15.77 -25.52
C VAL A 89 15.04 -16.02 -24.35
N ALA A 90 14.42 -14.99 -23.82
CA ALA A 90 13.43 -15.13 -22.75
C ALA A 90 12.18 -15.90 -23.24
N ILE A 91 11.73 -15.67 -24.48
CA ILE A 91 10.63 -16.41 -25.10
C ILE A 91 11.03 -17.88 -25.26
N GLU A 92 12.24 -18.19 -25.77
CA GLU A 92 12.73 -19.56 -25.93
C GLU A 92 12.78 -20.30 -24.56
N LEU A 93 13.23 -19.62 -23.50
CA LEU A 93 13.22 -20.18 -22.15
C LEU A 93 11.80 -20.48 -21.68
N ALA A 94 10.86 -19.56 -21.91
CA ALA A 94 9.46 -19.75 -21.56
C ALA A 94 8.84 -20.91 -22.38
N GLU A 95 9.09 -21.01 -23.69
CA GLU A 95 8.60 -22.12 -24.51
C GLU A 95 9.14 -23.46 -24.02
N ASN A 96 10.43 -23.54 -23.68
CA ASN A 96 11.05 -24.76 -23.15
C ASN A 96 10.41 -25.14 -21.79
N THR A 97 10.16 -24.15 -20.90
CA THR A 97 9.50 -24.39 -19.62
C THR A 97 8.05 -24.85 -19.82
N LYS A 98 7.34 -24.24 -20.77
CA LYS A 98 5.98 -24.68 -21.11
C LYS A 98 5.97 -26.12 -21.63
N ALA A 99 6.92 -26.50 -22.44
CA ALA A 99 7.04 -27.88 -22.95
C ALA A 99 7.28 -28.89 -21.79
N ARG A 100 8.01 -28.51 -20.73
CA ARG A 100 8.20 -29.31 -19.51
C ARG A 100 6.88 -29.46 -18.77
N ILE A 101 6.11 -28.37 -18.62
CA ILE A 101 4.76 -28.38 -18.00
C ILE A 101 3.82 -29.29 -18.79
N ASP A 102 3.81 -29.16 -20.12
CA ASP A 102 2.97 -29.98 -21.01
C ASP A 102 3.38 -31.47 -20.98
N ALA A 103 4.63 -31.76 -20.62
CA ALA A 103 5.14 -33.13 -20.38
C ALA A 103 4.77 -33.65 -18.97
N GLY A 104 4.18 -32.84 -18.11
CA GLY A 104 3.65 -33.24 -16.81
C GLY A 104 4.51 -32.80 -15.60
N GLU A 105 5.53 -31.95 -15.80
CA GLU A 105 6.25 -31.34 -14.68
C GLU A 105 5.36 -30.34 -13.95
N ASP A 106 5.56 -30.23 -12.63
CA ASP A 106 4.74 -29.36 -11.79
C ASP A 106 5.06 -27.88 -12.02
N PHE A 107 4.02 -27.07 -12.24
CA PHE A 107 4.16 -25.64 -12.48
C PHE A 107 4.83 -24.92 -11.32
N SER A 108 4.48 -25.29 -10.06
CA SER A 108 4.98 -24.64 -8.86
C SER A 108 6.46 -24.95 -8.63
N GLU A 109 6.90 -26.18 -8.94
CA GLU A 109 8.32 -26.57 -8.88
C GLU A 109 9.13 -25.81 -9.91
N LEU A 110 8.58 -25.64 -11.13
CA LEU A 110 9.22 -24.87 -12.19
C LEU A 110 9.25 -23.37 -11.88
N ALA A 111 8.20 -22.81 -11.29
CA ALA A 111 8.19 -21.44 -10.83
C ALA A 111 9.34 -21.18 -9.85
N LEU A 112 9.54 -22.07 -8.87
CA LEU A 112 10.64 -21.99 -7.93
C LEU A 112 12.02 -22.15 -8.57
N GLU A 113 12.13 -22.97 -9.64
CA GLU A 113 13.39 -23.26 -10.34
C GLU A 113 13.85 -22.12 -11.23
N VAL A 114 12.93 -21.49 -12.00
CA VAL A 114 13.30 -20.63 -13.14
C VAL A 114 12.72 -19.22 -13.11
N SER A 115 11.73 -18.92 -12.22
CA SER A 115 11.13 -17.58 -12.18
C SER A 115 12.07 -16.56 -11.53
N ILE A 116 12.18 -15.38 -12.15
CA ILE A 116 12.90 -14.25 -11.54
C ILE A 116 12.06 -13.52 -10.49
N ASP A 117 10.75 -13.69 -10.49
CA ASP A 117 9.89 -13.24 -9.40
C ASP A 117 9.96 -14.25 -8.24
N THR A 118 10.94 -14.05 -7.39
CA THR A 118 11.21 -14.95 -6.25
C THR A 118 10.11 -14.94 -5.22
N VAL A 119 9.34 -13.85 -5.11
CA VAL A 119 8.26 -13.72 -4.12
C VAL A 119 7.11 -14.66 -4.49
N SER A 120 6.61 -14.58 -5.71
CA SER A 120 5.55 -15.49 -6.16
C SER A 120 6.07 -16.92 -6.35
N ALA A 121 7.33 -17.10 -6.76
CA ALA A 121 7.93 -18.42 -6.95
C ALA A 121 7.93 -19.27 -5.68
N GLU A 122 8.20 -18.68 -4.49
CA GLU A 122 8.16 -19.35 -3.19
C GLU A 122 6.74 -19.86 -2.85
N GLU A 123 5.70 -19.22 -3.42
CA GLU A 123 4.29 -19.59 -3.30
C GLU A 123 3.78 -20.37 -4.54
N GLY A 124 4.68 -20.99 -5.30
CA GLY A 124 4.33 -21.78 -6.49
C GLY A 124 3.93 -20.94 -7.70
N GLY A 125 4.41 -19.70 -7.76
CA GLY A 125 4.10 -18.74 -8.81
C GLY A 125 2.81 -17.95 -8.57
N ASP A 126 2.12 -18.12 -7.44
CA ASP A 126 0.84 -17.45 -7.15
C ASP A 126 1.00 -15.94 -7.06
N ILE A 127 0.24 -15.21 -7.88
CA ILE A 127 0.19 -13.75 -7.93
C ILE A 127 -1.13 -13.18 -7.41
N GLY A 128 -2.00 -14.04 -6.86
CA GLY A 128 -3.26 -13.64 -6.24
C GLY A 128 -4.39 -13.43 -7.23
N PHE A 129 -5.38 -12.65 -6.79
CA PHE A 129 -6.60 -12.37 -7.53
C PHE A 129 -6.48 -11.09 -8.35
N THR A 130 -7.22 -11.07 -9.46
CA THR A 130 -7.43 -9.89 -10.30
C THR A 130 -8.91 -9.72 -10.64
N ASP A 131 -9.33 -8.48 -10.76
CA ASP A 131 -10.61 -8.04 -11.32
C ASP A 131 -10.48 -7.57 -12.78
N GLY A 132 -9.32 -7.82 -13.39
CA GLY A 132 -8.96 -7.36 -14.74
C GLY A 132 -8.05 -6.13 -14.76
N THR A 133 -7.59 -5.65 -13.59
CA THR A 133 -6.78 -4.42 -13.47
C THR A 133 -5.52 -4.57 -12.62
N ALA A 134 -5.31 -5.72 -11.96
CA ALA A 134 -4.22 -5.93 -11.02
C ALA A 134 -2.87 -6.21 -11.70
N PHE A 135 -2.89 -6.79 -12.91
CA PHE A 135 -1.70 -7.23 -13.64
C PHE A 135 -1.49 -6.40 -14.92
N PRO A 136 -0.33 -6.53 -15.60
CA PRO A 136 -0.13 -5.95 -16.93
C PRO A 136 -1.23 -6.35 -17.90
N VAL A 137 -1.60 -5.43 -18.81
CA VAL A 137 -2.73 -5.62 -19.72
C VAL A 137 -2.62 -6.91 -20.55
N GLU A 138 -1.42 -7.29 -20.97
CA GLU A 138 -1.15 -8.49 -21.73
C GLU A 138 -1.42 -9.78 -20.92
N VAL A 139 -1.15 -9.73 -19.63
CA VAL A 139 -1.44 -10.82 -18.68
C VAL A 139 -2.95 -10.92 -18.45
N GLU A 140 -3.64 -9.79 -18.22
CA GLU A 140 -5.10 -9.75 -18.05
C GLU A 140 -5.85 -10.24 -19.30
N GLU A 141 -5.44 -9.79 -20.49
CA GLU A 141 -6.02 -10.26 -21.75
C GLU A 141 -5.82 -11.78 -21.92
N THR A 142 -4.65 -12.28 -21.51
CA THR A 142 -4.36 -13.72 -21.56
C THR A 142 -5.23 -14.49 -20.58
N LEU A 143 -5.39 -14.02 -19.33
CA LEU A 143 -6.25 -14.65 -18.33
C LEU A 143 -7.72 -14.72 -18.76
N ASN A 144 -8.17 -13.78 -19.62
CA ASN A 144 -9.55 -13.76 -20.11
C ASN A 144 -9.86 -14.87 -21.11
N ILE A 145 -8.86 -15.46 -21.74
CA ILE A 145 -9.03 -16.51 -22.74
C ILE A 145 -8.58 -17.90 -22.27
N LEU A 146 -7.90 -17.99 -21.13
CA LEU A 146 -7.44 -19.26 -20.56
C LEU A 146 -8.59 -20.05 -19.93
N ALA A 147 -8.58 -21.36 -20.14
CA ALA A 147 -9.39 -22.26 -19.36
C ALA A 147 -8.79 -22.50 -17.97
N LEU A 148 -9.63 -22.93 -17.02
CA LEU A 148 -9.16 -23.23 -15.66
C LEU A 148 -8.04 -24.29 -15.67
N ASN A 149 -6.94 -24.00 -15.00
CA ASN A 149 -5.69 -24.75 -14.95
C ASN A 149 -4.89 -24.80 -16.27
N GLU A 150 -5.29 -24.07 -17.29
CA GLU A 150 -4.52 -23.93 -18.50
C GLU A 150 -3.33 -22.98 -18.29
N VAL A 151 -2.20 -23.29 -18.95
CA VAL A 151 -1.00 -22.48 -18.99
C VAL A 151 -0.87 -21.83 -20.34
N SER A 152 -0.67 -20.52 -20.37
CA SER A 152 -0.56 -19.73 -21.60
C SER A 152 0.65 -20.10 -22.46
N SER A 153 0.65 -19.64 -23.71
CA SER A 153 1.90 -19.39 -24.45
C SER A 153 2.67 -18.24 -23.79
N PRO A 154 3.97 -18.03 -24.11
CA PRO A 154 4.73 -16.91 -23.62
C PRO A 154 4.05 -15.56 -23.88
N VAL A 155 3.89 -14.75 -22.83
CA VAL A 155 3.27 -13.41 -22.86
C VAL A 155 4.33 -12.39 -22.56
N VAL A 156 4.50 -11.41 -23.45
CA VAL A 156 5.49 -10.33 -23.28
C VAL A 156 4.83 -9.14 -22.62
N SER A 157 5.42 -8.64 -21.53
CA SER A 157 5.03 -7.40 -20.87
C SER A 157 6.23 -6.47 -20.66
N GLU A 158 6.01 -5.34 -20.02
CA GLU A 158 7.10 -4.43 -19.61
C GLU A 158 8.04 -5.03 -18.55
N PHE A 159 7.61 -6.05 -17.81
CA PHE A 159 8.41 -6.75 -16.79
C PHE A 159 9.25 -7.90 -17.31
N GLY A 160 8.96 -8.38 -18.50
CA GLY A 160 9.62 -9.53 -19.11
C GLY A 160 8.67 -10.45 -19.86
N VAL A 161 9.00 -11.74 -19.91
CA VAL A 161 8.18 -12.77 -20.54
C VAL A 161 7.55 -13.65 -19.46
N HIS A 162 6.24 -13.82 -19.53
CA HIS A 162 5.45 -14.58 -18.56
C HIS A 162 4.91 -15.88 -19.16
N LEU A 163 4.88 -16.94 -18.36
CA LEU A 163 3.93 -18.03 -18.51
C LEU A 163 2.85 -17.84 -17.45
N VAL A 164 1.61 -17.76 -17.85
CA VAL A 164 0.47 -17.47 -16.95
C VAL A 164 -0.42 -18.69 -16.86
N LYS A 165 -0.87 -19.01 -15.66
CA LYS A 165 -1.81 -20.12 -15.38
C LYS A 165 -3.03 -19.56 -14.66
N LEU A 166 -4.23 -19.85 -15.17
CA LEU A 166 -5.47 -19.56 -14.46
C LEU A 166 -5.73 -20.64 -13.41
N THR A 167 -5.67 -20.28 -12.13
CA THR A 167 -5.80 -21.23 -11.01
C THR A 167 -7.18 -21.24 -10.39
N GLN A 168 -7.92 -20.13 -10.51
CA GLN A 168 -9.31 -20.03 -10.07
C GLN A 168 -10.05 -19.03 -10.96
N ASP A 169 -11.30 -19.36 -11.29
CA ASP A 169 -12.25 -18.49 -11.98
C ASP A 169 -13.52 -18.45 -11.11
N ALA A 170 -13.87 -17.25 -10.63
CA ALA A 170 -15.03 -17.03 -9.74
C ALA A 170 -16.34 -16.79 -10.53
N ASN A 171 -16.48 -17.34 -11.72
CA ASN A 171 -17.74 -17.37 -12.46
C ASN A 171 -18.73 -18.42 -11.92
#